data_b0d32699592eab102b09de71ef6e4105
#
_entry.id   b0d32699592eab102b09de71ef6e4105
#
_cell.length_a   1.000
_cell.length_b   1.000
_cell.length_c   1.000
_cell.angle_alpha   90.00
_cell.angle_beta   90.00
_cell.angle_gamma   90.00
#
_symmetry.space_group_name_H-M   'P 1'
#
loop_
_entity.id
_entity.type
_entity.pdbx_description
1 polymer ?
#
loop_
_entity_poly.entity_id
_entity_poly.type
_entity_poly.pdbx_seq_one_letter_code
_entity_poly.pdbx_strand_id
1 'polypeptide(L)'
;MGRAELKRLTIERFKSYSEPTSLEIAPLTILLGRNNSGKSTLIQALLLLKQTLDYPRSDVPLHLEGAVEAIHLRELTFGWPEDADFEGPTVKLTWESDVDVREALSADGRMPDLAYLKQHSGIDWIHPGPLPDSVRLRTTFDLRFGNRNESVLIRSIHLGSENIDSGETNPGIEILRGPQRDVVMWWSAPLEMGPGLEMHVEWDHFIPRITIDRSQMGPRDKQRTWYNGFKVLFEQPLEDLRRLLKGFHYLGSTRLEPPSIYRPATVPPQEVGMSGQYAAQMLHARKSDKVHFVPPLALDNGNLRLPEKVLCRPLPDAFNLVLHELGIHHDLDLHDIENVGFRILFGGASLHHVGRGIGYLLPAVLLGLVADPLRFQEPSEDLTLREYQNRCRTLTHAALEEPEIHLHPKVQTQLAHWLVALAMAGRRFIVETHSDHLVRRLRGLIARAPSGSELENWLEENVVVAEIEQAEDGRSQLTCSRLTETGGIEHWPADFMDEGAEEERSIYYAGLEKSDDSETYAAETEFIHDPVDE
;
A
#
# COMPACT_ATOMS: atom_id res chain seq x y z
N MET A 1 19.09 -9.38 2.92
CA MET A 1 18.16 -8.26 3.12
C MET A 1 16.83 -8.82 3.59
N GLY A 2 16.33 -8.37 4.74
CA GLY A 2 15.12 -8.88 5.35
C GLY A 2 13.84 -8.43 4.61
N ARG A 3 12.77 -9.20 4.82
CA ARG A 3 11.43 -8.87 4.33
C ARG A 3 10.84 -7.77 5.23
N ALA A 4 10.47 -6.63 4.67
CA ALA A 4 9.82 -5.55 5.40
C ALA A 4 8.39 -5.32 4.86
N GLU A 5 7.43 -5.18 5.76
CA GLU A 5 6.00 -5.03 5.44
C GLU A 5 5.35 -3.97 6.31
N LEU A 6 4.78 -2.95 5.68
CA LEU A 6 4.01 -1.91 6.39
C LEU A 6 2.70 -2.52 6.92
N LYS A 7 2.43 -2.35 8.22
CA LYS A 7 1.27 -2.94 8.91
C LYS A 7 0.26 -1.92 9.39
N ARG A 8 0.72 -0.71 9.71
CA ARG A 8 -0.18 0.34 10.22
C ARG A 8 0.34 1.72 9.88
N LEU A 9 -0.57 2.58 9.49
CA LEU A 9 -0.39 4.02 9.39
C LEU A 9 -1.32 4.67 10.42
N THR A 10 -0.77 5.50 11.30
CA THR A 10 -1.57 6.36 12.18
C THR A 10 -1.25 7.81 11.84
N ILE A 11 -2.27 8.61 11.66
CA ILE A 11 -2.15 10.05 11.43
C ILE A 11 -2.93 10.80 12.50
N GLU A 12 -2.43 11.97 12.88
CA GLU A 12 -3.07 12.88 13.82
C GLU A 12 -2.82 14.31 13.37
N ARG A 13 -3.81 15.18 13.53
CA ARG A 13 -3.77 16.58 13.07
C ARG A 13 -3.42 16.74 11.59
N PHE A 14 -3.78 15.79 10.77
CA PHE A 14 -3.48 15.81 9.34
C PHE A 14 -4.75 16.02 8.52
N LYS A 15 -4.86 17.19 7.88
CA LYS A 15 -6.01 17.63 7.07
C LYS A 15 -7.33 17.50 7.85
N SER A 16 -8.21 16.56 7.49
CA SER A 16 -9.50 16.33 8.14
C SER A 16 -9.44 15.45 9.40
N TYR A 17 -8.28 14.87 9.71
CA TYR A 17 -8.08 14.01 10.88
C TYR A 17 -7.54 14.80 12.05
N SER A 18 -8.36 15.03 13.09
CA SER A 18 -7.98 15.76 14.30
C SER A 18 -7.30 14.89 15.34
N GLU A 19 -7.83 13.69 15.53
CA GLU A 19 -7.43 12.73 16.55
C GLU A 19 -6.56 11.61 15.94
N PRO A 20 -5.77 10.89 16.74
CA PRO A 20 -5.01 9.75 16.27
C PRO A 20 -5.90 8.71 15.60
N THR A 21 -5.78 8.59 14.30
CA THR A 21 -6.56 7.67 13.48
C THR A 21 -5.65 6.66 12.82
N SER A 22 -5.95 5.37 13.01
CA SER A 22 -5.08 4.27 12.58
C SER A 22 -5.70 3.46 11.46
N LEU A 23 -5.04 3.42 10.30
CA LEU A 23 -5.33 2.50 9.21
C LEU A 23 -4.51 1.23 9.40
N GLU A 24 -5.20 0.08 9.49
CA GLU A 24 -4.56 -1.22 9.36
C GLU A 24 -4.23 -1.48 7.89
N ILE A 25 -2.96 -1.80 7.61
CA ILE A 25 -2.50 -2.10 6.25
C ILE A 25 -2.31 -3.60 6.12
N ALA A 26 -3.25 -4.23 5.43
CA ALA A 26 -3.24 -5.64 5.05
C ALA A 26 -2.64 -5.81 3.65
N PRO A 27 -2.40 -7.05 3.20
CA PRO A 27 -2.02 -7.34 1.81
C PRO A 27 -2.94 -6.70 0.77
N LEU A 28 -4.24 -6.64 1.04
CA LEU A 28 -5.21 -5.87 0.27
C LEU A 28 -6.06 -5.03 1.22
N THR A 29 -5.87 -3.71 1.18
CA THR A 29 -6.63 -2.74 1.97
C THR A 29 -7.52 -1.93 1.03
N ILE A 30 -8.82 -1.94 1.25
CA ILE A 30 -9.81 -1.21 0.46
C ILE A 30 -10.28 0.00 1.25
N LEU A 31 -10.14 1.19 0.69
CA LEU A 31 -10.65 2.44 1.27
C LEU A 31 -12.01 2.76 0.67
N LEU A 32 -13.03 2.83 1.51
CA LEU A 32 -14.40 3.15 1.15
C LEU A 32 -14.86 4.44 1.86
N GLY A 33 -15.86 5.10 1.29
CA GLY A 33 -16.47 6.29 1.86
C GLY A 33 -16.92 7.27 0.80
N ARG A 34 -17.70 8.27 1.20
CA ARG A 34 -18.20 9.33 0.30
C ARG A 34 -17.05 10.20 -0.23
N ASN A 35 -17.32 10.94 -1.30
CA ASN A 35 -16.39 11.96 -1.77
C ASN A 35 -16.09 12.97 -0.65
N ASN A 36 -14.83 13.38 -0.58
CA ASN A 36 -14.34 14.33 0.44
C ASN A 36 -14.37 13.81 1.89
N SER A 37 -14.57 12.50 2.13
CA SER A 37 -14.53 11.93 3.50
C SER A 37 -13.12 11.85 4.10
N GLY A 38 -12.06 11.99 3.29
CA GLY A 38 -10.67 11.91 3.76
C GLY A 38 -9.95 10.63 3.35
N LYS A 39 -10.48 9.81 2.45
CA LYS A 39 -9.85 8.57 1.94
C LYS A 39 -8.43 8.82 1.41
N SER A 40 -8.32 9.68 0.40
CA SER A 40 -7.03 10.00 -0.22
C SER A 40 -6.05 10.66 0.76
N THR A 41 -6.53 11.27 1.85
CA THR A 41 -5.68 11.87 2.89
C THR A 41 -4.78 10.82 3.56
N LEU A 42 -5.26 9.59 3.75
CA LEU A 42 -4.45 8.49 4.29
C LEU A 42 -3.30 8.11 3.34
N ILE A 43 -3.60 8.02 2.04
CA ILE A 43 -2.57 7.75 1.02
C ILE A 43 -1.59 8.93 0.94
N GLN A 44 -2.09 10.17 0.99
CA GLN A 44 -1.28 11.38 0.93
C GLN A 44 -0.27 11.49 2.08
N ALA A 45 -0.56 10.95 3.26
CA ALA A 45 0.42 10.91 4.35
C ALA A 45 1.66 10.07 3.98
N LEU A 46 1.48 8.92 3.31
CA LEU A 46 2.59 8.09 2.82
C LEU A 46 3.33 8.78 1.66
N LEU A 47 2.58 9.38 0.74
CA LEU A 47 3.16 10.10 -0.41
C LEU A 47 3.97 11.31 0.02
N LEU A 48 3.54 12.03 1.04
CA LEU A 48 4.27 13.16 1.60
C LEU A 48 5.64 12.75 2.15
N LEU A 49 5.71 11.61 2.83
CA LEU A 49 6.98 11.05 3.29
C LEU A 49 7.84 10.54 2.12
N LYS A 50 7.24 9.83 1.14
CA LYS A 50 7.95 9.37 -0.05
C LYS A 50 8.54 10.54 -0.83
N GLN A 51 7.74 11.54 -1.21
CA GLN A 51 8.23 12.69 -1.99
C GLN A 51 9.32 13.46 -1.28
N THR A 52 9.29 13.49 0.06
CA THR A 52 10.35 14.11 0.87
C THR A 52 11.64 13.32 0.72
N LEU A 53 11.61 11.98 0.80
CA LEU A 53 12.81 11.14 0.63
C LEU A 53 13.35 11.11 -0.80
N ASP A 54 12.52 11.42 -1.79
CA ASP A 54 12.91 11.50 -3.21
C ASP A 54 13.49 12.90 -3.55
N TYR A 55 13.32 13.89 -2.68
CA TYR A 55 13.85 15.22 -2.88
C TYR A 55 15.38 15.24 -2.71
N PRO A 56 16.15 15.93 -3.59
CA PRO A 56 17.62 15.85 -3.58
C PRO A 56 18.31 16.46 -2.35
N ARG A 57 17.64 17.38 -1.64
CA ARG A 57 18.22 18.08 -0.50
C ARG A 57 17.81 17.43 0.81
N SER A 58 18.72 16.70 1.43
CA SER A 58 18.49 15.94 2.66
C SER A 58 18.28 16.81 3.92
N ASP A 59 18.61 18.11 3.86
CA ASP A 59 18.38 19.06 4.95
C ASP A 59 16.93 19.55 5.07
N VAL A 60 16.09 19.27 4.06
CA VAL A 60 14.66 19.61 4.07
C VAL A 60 13.88 18.55 4.85
N PRO A 61 13.29 18.88 6.02
CA PRO A 61 12.62 17.88 6.86
C PRO A 61 11.33 17.34 6.26
N LEU A 62 10.62 18.15 5.45
CA LEU A 62 9.39 17.80 4.76
C LEU A 62 9.26 18.62 3.49
N HIS A 63 9.14 17.93 2.35
CA HIS A 63 8.98 18.56 1.04
C HIS A 63 7.50 18.67 0.70
N LEU A 64 7.01 19.91 0.47
CA LEU A 64 5.59 20.20 0.30
C LEU A 64 5.15 20.33 -1.16
N GLU A 65 6.04 20.07 -2.12
CA GLU A 65 5.76 20.15 -3.56
C GLU A 65 5.88 18.77 -4.20
N GLY A 66 4.84 18.30 -4.89
CA GLY A 66 4.86 16.98 -5.55
C GLY A 66 3.50 16.32 -5.63
N ALA A 67 3.40 15.06 -5.21
CA ALA A 67 2.13 14.33 -5.15
C ALA A 67 1.15 14.96 -4.15
N VAL A 68 1.70 15.53 -3.09
CA VAL A 68 0.97 16.33 -2.09
C VAL A 68 1.53 17.73 -2.17
N GLU A 69 0.70 18.66 -2.62
CA GLU A 69 1.06 20.08 -2.73
C GLU A 69 0.50 20.89 -1.57
N ALA A 70 1.34 21.73 -0.97
CA ALA A 70 0.93 22.71 0.01
C ALA A 70 1.97 23.87 0.00
N ILE A 71 1.50 25.09 0.15
CA ILE A 71 2.39 26.26 0.26
C ILE A 71 2.99 26.32 1.67
N HIS A 72 2.16 25.97 2.68
CA HIS A 72 2.53 26.01 4.08
C HIS A 72 2.09 24.75 4.81
N LEU A 73 2.82 24.37 5.87
CA LEU A 73 2.46 23.22 6.71
C LEU A 73 1.05 23.33 7.31
N ARG A 74 0.55 24.55 7.55
CA ARG A 74 -0.80 24.79 8.07
C ARG A 74 -1.91 24.23 7.19
N GLU A 75 -1.70 24.14 5.87
CA GLU A 75 -2.66 23.56 4.92
C GLU A 75 -2.81 22.06 5.09
N LEU A 76 -1.79 21.42 5.64
CA LEU A 76 -1.78 20.00 5.98
C LEU A 76 -2.14 19.75 7.44
N THR A 77 -2.30 20.82 8.26
CA THR A 77 -2.58 20.70 9.69
C THR A 77 -4.06 20.92 9.95
N PHE A 78 -4.68 20.01 10.71
CA PHE A 78 -6.08 20.14 11.11
C PHE A 78 -6.32 21.47 11.84
N GLY A 79 -7.45 22.11 11.54
CA GLY A 79 -7.86 23.37 12.15
C GLY A 79 -7.15 24.62 11.59
N TRP A 80 -6.26 24.47 10.60
CA TRP A 80 -5.58 25.59 9.92
C TRP A 80 -5.00 26.62 10.90
N PRO A 81 -3.98 26.27 11.72
CA PRO A 81 -3.47 27.12 12.79
C PRO A 81 -2.98 28.48 12.25
N GLU A 82 -3.37 29.57 12.91
CA GLU A 82 -2.99 30.94 12.51
C GLU A 82 -1.64 31.38 13.10
N ASP A 83 -1.24 30.81 14.23
CA ASP A 83 0.01 31.11 14.90
C ASP A 83 1.24 30.80 14.03
N ALA A 84 2.31 31.56 14.18
CA ALA A 84 3.57 31.32 13.48
C ALA A 84 4.35 30.12 14.06
N ASP A 85 4.12 29.75 15.30
CA ASP A 85 4.67 28.55 15.96
C ASP A 85 3.52 27.63 16.38
N PHE A 86 3.38 26.47 15.73
CA PHE A 86 2.32 25.51 16.00
C PHE A 86 2.81 24.07 15.89
N GLU A 87 2.09 23.19 16.54
CA GLU A 87 2.26 21.74 16.37
C GLU A 87 1.56 21.29 15.09
N GLY A 88 2.34 20.74 14.20
CA GLY A 88 1.88 20.22 12.93
C GLY A 88 1.36 18.78 13.02
N PRO A 89 1.21 18.12 11.87
CA PRO A 89 0.74 16.74 11.81
C PRO A 89 1.72 15.75 12.45
N THR A 90 1.16 14.68 12.98
CA THR A 90 1.89 13.50 13.43
C THR A 90 1.63 12.36 12.45
N VAL A 91 2.70 11.67 12.06
CA VAL A 91 2.62 10.45 11.23
C VAL A 91 3.37 9.33 11.96
N LYS A 92 2.64 8.27 12.28
CA LYS A 92 3.20 7.10 12.93
C LYS A 92 3.08 5.89 11.99
N LEU A 93 4.21 5.25 11.73
CA LEU A 93 4.30 4.06 10.90
C LEU A 93 4.68 2.86 11.75
N THR A 94 4.03 1.73 11.51
CA THR A 94 4.40 0.45 12.11
C THR A 94 4.61 -0.56 11.00
N TRP A 95 5.76 -1.22 11.00
CA TRP A 95 6.10 -2.26 10.02
C TRP A 95 6.72 -3.47 10.70
N GLU A 96 6.62 -4.59 10.05
CA GLU A 96 7.31 -5.81 10.43
C GLU A 96 8.49 -6.04 9.49
N SER A 97 9.62 -6.46 10.03
CA SER A 97 10.80 -6.80 9.24
C SER A 97 11.52 -8.01 9.79
N ASP A 98 12.08 -8.82 8.88
CA ASP A 98 13.01 -9.89 9.20
C ASP A 98 14.42 -9.29 9.18
N VAL A 99 15.00 -9.06 10.35
CA VAL A 99 16.36 -8.54 10.48
C VAL A 99 17.34 -9.71 10.49
N ASP A 100 18.23 -9.79 9.50
CA ASP A 100 19.34 -10.72 9.49
C ASP A 100 20.38 -10.28 10.53
N VAL A 101 20.40 -10.99 11.65
CA VAL A 101 21.27 -10.66 12.79
C VAL A 101 22.74 -10.82 12.43
N ARG A 102 23.08 -11.83 11.59
CA ARG A 102 24.46 -12.07 11.18
C ARG A 102 24.95 -10.98 10.21
N GLU A 103 24.13 -10.59 9.24
CA GLU A 103 24.46 -9.50 8.31
C GLU A 103 24.64 -8.19 9.08
N ALA A 104 23.69 -7.83 9.95
CA ALA A 104 23.75 -6.61 10.75
C ALA A 104 25.00 -6.55 11.66
N LEU A 105 25.39 -7.67 12.23
CA LEU A 105 26.57 -7.76 13.11
C LEU A 105 27.90 -7.89 12.34
N SER A 106 27.90 -8.45 11.13
CA SER A 106 29.11 -8.70 10.33
C SER A 106 29.56 -7.52 9.47
N ALA A 107 28.80 -6.45 9.39
CA ALA A 107 29.07 -5.29 8.53
C ALA A 107 30.47 -4.66 8.73
N ASP A 108 31.13 -4.92 9.85
CA ASP A 108 32.50 -4.50 10.14
C ASP A 108 33.57 -5.61 9.84
N GLY A 109 33.18 -6.71 9.17
CA GLY A 109 34.10 -7.78 8.77
C GLY A 109 34.64 -8.67 9.90
N ARG A 110 34.13 -8.50 11.12
CA ARG A 110 34.47 -9.35 12.27
C ARG A 110 33.22 -9.68 13.05
N MET A 111 32.92 -10.98 13.19
CA MET A 111 31.86 -11.44 14.08
C MET A 111 32.20 -11.05 15.52
N PRO A 112 31.28 -10.39 16.24
CA PRO A 112 31.47 -10.10 17.66
C PRO A 112 31.52 -11.41 18.47
N ASP A 113 32.07 -11.34 19.68
CA ASP A 113 31.98 -12.45 20.64
C ASP A 113 30.52 -12.61 21.08
N LEU A 114 29.86 -13.64 20.54
CA LEU A 114 28.45 -13.90 20.74
C LEU A 114 28.09 -14.23 22.19
N ALA A 115 29.02 -14.82 22.94
CA ALA A 115 28.82 -15.12 24.36
C ALA A 115 28.81 -13.82 25.19
N TYR A 116 29.63 -12.87 24.81
CA TYR A 116 29.68 -11.56 25.44
C TYR A 116 28.46 -10.69 25.09
N LEU A 117 28.01 -10.73 23.83
CA LEU A 117 26.76 -10.10 23.39
C LEU A 117 25.56 -10.55 24.22
N LYS A 118 25.40 -11.85 24.41
CA LYS A 118 24.31 -12.46 25.18
C LYS A 118 24.27 -12.00 26.62
N GLN A 119 25.41 -11.78 27.22
CA GLN A 119 25.52 -11.45 28.66
C GLN A 119 25.36 -9.95 28.91
N HIS A 120 25.57 -9.07 27.90
CA HIS A 120 25.71 -7.64 28.14
C HIS A 120 24.89 -6.75 27.21
N SER A 121 24.10 -7.31 26.27
CA SER A 121 23.35 -6.51 25.31
C SER A 121 22.07 -5.88 25.89
N GLY A 122 21.55 -6.43 27.00
CA GLY A 122 20.22 -6.08 27.52
C GLY A 122 19.06 -6.41 26.57
N ILE A 123 19.35 -7.23 25.55
CA ILE A 123 18.37 -7.67 24.55
C ILE A 123 17.97 -9.09 24.92
N ASP A 124 16.79 -9.24 25.50
CA ASP A 124 16.37 -10.49 26.16
C ASP A 124 16.21 -11.69 25.20
N TRP A 125 15.95 -11.45 23.91
CA TRP A 125 15.91 -12.51 22.90
C TRP A 125 17.30 -13.07 22.50
N ILE A 126 18.39 -12.46 22.94
CA ILE A 126 19.74 -13.04 22.83
C ILE A 126 19.97 -14.02 23.99
N HIS A 127 19.16 -15.07 24.10
CA HIS A 127 19.23 -16.10 25.14
C HIS A 127 20.50 -16.96 25.07
N PRO A 128 20.82 -17.77 26.11
CA PRO A 128 22.01 -18.66 26.16
C PRO A 128 21.89 -19.87 25.21
N GLY A 129 21.57 -19.65 23.95
CA GLY A 129 21.53 -20.57 22.81
C GLY A 129 22.34 -20.04 21.62
N PRO A 130 22.42 -20.68 20.46
CA PRO A 130 22.95 -20.08 19.25
C PRO A 130 22.12 -18.83 18.90
N LEU A 131 22.77 -17.74 18.43
CA LEU A 131 22.04 -16.59 17.92
C LEU A 131 21.13 -17.06 16.77
N PRO A 132 19.88 -16.59 16.72
CA PRO A 132 19.04 -16.84 15.56
C PRO A 132 19.68 -16.20 14.32
N ASP A 133 19.52 -16.82 13.15
CA ASP A 133 19.99 -16.24 11.90
C ASP A 133 19.24 -14.95 11.57
N SER A 134 17.95 -14.89 11.91
CA SER A 134 17.10 -13.71 11.77
C SER A 134 16.16 -13.53 12.96
N VAL A 135 15.69 -12.30 13.16
CA VAL A 135 14.71 -11.91 14.18
C VAL A 135 13.61 -11.12 13.50
N ARG A 136 12.36 -11.45 13.82
CA ARG A 136 11.21 -10.67 13.35
C ARG A 136 10.90 -9.55 14.32
N LEU A 137 11.06 -8.32 13.85
CA LEU A 137 10.77 -7.13 14.62
C LEU A 137 9.53 -6.43 14.08
N ARG A 138 8.64 -6.02 15.00
CA ARG A 138 7.61 -5.03 14.72
C ARG A 138 8.11 -3.69 15.21
N THR A 139 8.43 -2.80 14.29
CA THR A 139 9.02 -1.50 14.58
C THR A 139 7.97 -0.40 14.41
N THR A 140 7.99 0.56 15.31
CA THR A 140 7.12 1.73 15.29
C THR A 140 7.97 2.99 15.24
N PHE A 141 7.65 3.88 14.29
CA PHE A 141 8.28 5.17 14.08
C PHE A 141 7.19 6.26 14.16
N ASP A 142 7.23 7.07 15.22
CA ASP A 142 6.32 8.18 15.47
C ASP A 142 7.04 9.49 15.14
N LEU A 143 6.58 10.20 14.13
CA LEU A 143 7.19 11.40 13.59
C LEU A 143 6.25 12.59 13.78
N ARG A 144 6.71 13.59 14.53
CA ARG A 144 5.94 14.81 14.81
C ARG A 144 6.58 16.00 14.13
N PHE A 145 5.79 16.65 13.27
CA PHE A 145 6.17 17.88 12.63
C PHE A 145 5.71 19.09 13.44
N GLY A 146 6.25 20.23 13.10
CA GLY A 146 5.82 21.51 13.60
C GLY A 146 6.25 22.62 12.68
N ASN A 147 5.74 23.81 12.95
CA ASN A 147 6.14 25.03 12.27
C ASN A 147 6.78 25.98 13.28
N ARG A 148 7.80 26.70 12.84
CA ARG A 148 8.40 27.79 13.61
C ARG A 148 8.89 28.87 12.65
N ASN A 149 8.35 30.08 12.79
CA ASN A 149 8.68 31.21 11.92
C ASN A 149 8.60 30.83 10.43
N GLU A 150 7.47 30.23 10.02
CA GLU A 150 7.17 29.78 8.65
C GLU A 150 8.09 28.66 8.12
N SER A 151 8.91 28.08 8.98
CA SER A 151 9.78 26.96 8.63
C SER A 151 9.27 25.65 9.23
N VAL A 152 9.15 24.62 8.38
CA VAL A 152 8.83 23.26 8.82
C VAL A 152 9.99 22.68 9.60
N LEU A 153 9.69 22.05 10.71
CA LEU A 153 10.70 21.37 11.53
C LEU A 153 10.15 20.02 12.05
N ILE A 154 11.07 19.14 12.40
CA ILE A 154 10.75 17.93 13.16
C ILE A 154 10.78 18.33 14.64
N ARG A 155 9.70 18.10 15.36
CA ARG A 155 9.61 18.33 16.81
C ARG A 155 10.23 17.17 17.58
N SER A 156 9.77 15.96 17.27
CA SER A 156 10.29 14.74 17.89
C SER A 156 10.13 13.53 16.99
N ILE A 157 10.95 12.54 17.27
CA ILE A 157 10.83 11.19 16.73
C ILE A 157 10.88 10.21 17.87
N HIS A 158 9.97 9.23 17.84
CA HIS A 158 10.03 8.06 18.70
C HIS A 158 10.24 6.81 17.85
N LEU A 159 11.21 6.01 18.17
CA LEU A 159 11.49 4.74 17.51
C LEU A 159 11.58 3.63 18.56
N GLY A 160 10.70 2.65 18.45
CA GLY A 160 10.65 1.48 19.30
C GLY A 160 10.31 0.23 18.53
N SER A 161 10.63 -0.92 19.09
CA SER A 161 10.30 -2.20 18.47
C SER A 161 9.93 -3.26 19.52
N GLU A 162 9.26 -4.30 19.06
CA GLU A 162 9.01 -5.53 19.78
C GLU A 162 9.45 -6.73 18.96
N ASN A 163 9.90 -7.78 19.62
CA ASN A 163 10.16 -9.05 18.99
C ASN A 163 8.81 -9.78 18.82
N ILE A 164 8.45 -10.09 17.56
CA ILE A 164 7.16 -10.71 17.24
C ILE A 164 7.06 -12.13 17.81
N ASP A 165 8.19 -12.85 17.84
CA ASP A 165 8.20 -14.26 18.23
C ASP A 165 8.14 -14.45 19.75
N SER A 166 8.76 -13.53 20.53
CA SER A 166 8.73 -13.58 22.01
C SER A 166 7.68 -12.65 22.62
N GLY A 167 7.20 -11.64 21.90
CA GLY A 167 6.34 -10.58 22.41
C GLY A 167 7.06 -9.58 23.33
N GLU A 168 8.39 -9.63 23.41
CA GLU A 168 9.19 -8.75 24.25
C GLU A 168 9.40 -7.38 23.59
N THR A 169 9.21 -6.32 24.37
CA THR A 169 9.48 -4.95 23.94
C THR A 169 10.98 -4.66 24.06
N ASN A 170 11.58 -4.22 22.98
CA ASN A 170 12.96 -3.80 22.96
C ASN A 170 13.15 -2.36 23.50
N PRO A 171 14.39 -1.98 23.87
CA PRO A 171 14.72 -0.59 24.13
C PRO A 171 14.32 0.32 22.97
N GLY A 172 13.83 1.53 23.27
CA GLY A 172 13.45 2.52 22.29
C GLY A 172 14.23 3.83 22.46
N ILE A 173 14.17 4.69 21.44
CA ILE A 173 14.78 6.00 21.44
C ILE A 173 13.76 7.09 21.15
N GLU A 174 13.93 8.23 21.81
CA GLU A 174 13.26 9.48 21.49
C GLU A 174 14.31 10.53 21.13
N ILE A 175 14.11 11.20 20.02
CA ILE A 175 14.95 12.32 19.58
C ILE A 175 14.10 13.58 19.61
N LEU A 176 14.46 14.52 20.46
CA LEU A 176 13.87 15.84 20.52
C LEU A 176 14.80 16.82 19.79
N ARG A 177 14.27 17.48 18.76
CA ARG A 177 15.06 18.47 18.02
C ARG A 177 15.14 19.78 18.79
N GLY A 178 16.33 20.10 19.25
CA GLY A 178 16.61 21.34 19.96
C GLY A 178 17.12 22.45 19.03
N PRO A 179 17.11 23.73 19.50
CA PRO A 179 17.56 24.86 18.68
C PRO A 179 19.07 24.87 18.42
N GLN A 180 19.87 24.23 19.26
CA GLN A 180 21.33 24.16 19.12
C GLN A 180 21.86 22.72 19.06
N ARG A 181 21.20 21.80 19.72
CA ARG A 181 21.56 20.37 19.77
C ARG A 181 20.34 19.52 19.92
N ASP A 182 20.31 18.38 19.19
CA ASP A 182 19.28 17.35 19.37
C ASP A 182 19.53 16.60 20.68
N VAL A 183 18.44 16.30 21.40
CA VAL A 183 18.47 15.52 22.63
C VAL A 183 18.00 14.12 22.33
N VAL A 184 18.85 13.13 22.56
CA VAL A 184 18.52 11.72 22.42
C VAL A 184 18.24 11.14 23.79
N MET A 185 17.05 10.62 23.99
CA MET A 185 16.61 9.96 25.21
C MET A 185 16.31 8.49 24.93
N TRP A 186 16.55 7.65 25.93
CA TRP A 186 16.25 6.22 25.88
C TRP A 186 15.12 5.91 26.84
N TRP A 187 14.20 5.03 26.44
CA TRP A 187 13.22 4.48 27.36
C TRP A 187 13.32 2.94 27.39
N SER A 188 12.95 2.37 28.53
CA SER A 188 13.01 0.92 28.82
C SER A 188 14.39 0.28 28.65
N ALA A 189 15.48 1.04 28.84
CA ALA A 189 16.81 0.50 28.68
C ALA A 189 17.39 0.01 30.02
N PRO A 190 17.83 -1.25 30.10
CA PRO A 190 18.82 -1.69 31.09
C PRO A 190 20.26 -1.32 30.66
N LEU A 191 20.43 -0.61 29.56
CA LEU A 191 21.75 -0.27 29.01
C LEU A 191 22.34 0.91 29.78
N GLU A 192 23.15 0.61 30.78
CA GLU A 192 24.14 1.56 31.26
C GLU A 192 25.10 1.89 30.11
N MET A 193 24.82 2.99 29.41
CA MET A 193 25.82 3.58 28.51
C MET A 193 27.03 3.94 29.36
N GLY A 194 28.14 3.29 29.10
CA GLY A 194 29.39 3.67 29.75
C GLY A 194 29.66 5.16 29.55
N PRO A 195 30.23 5.85 30.54
CA PRO A 195 30.55 7.28 30.41
C PRO A 195 31.48 7.49 29.19
N GLY A 196 31.07 8.36 28.26
CA GLY A 196 31.91 8.81 27.16
C GLY A 196 31.48 8.47 25.74
N LEU A 197 30.32 7.84 25.51
CA LEU A 197 29.78 7.69 24.15
C LEU A 197 29.09 8.99 23.72
N GLU A 198 29.72 9.71 22.81
CA GLU A 198 29.07 10.84 22.14
C GLU A 198 28.29 10.33 20.93
N MET A 199 26.98 10.63 20.94
CA MET A 199 26.08 10.37 19.82
C MET A 199 25.84 11.67 19.06
N HIS A 200 25.98 11.62 17.74
CA HIS A 200 25.64 12.71 16.85
C HIS A 200 24.48 12.28 15.98
N VAL A 201 23.47 13.15 15.87
CA VAL A 201 22.31 12.93 14.98
C VAL A 201 22.52 13.79 13.73
N GLU A 202 22.63 13.10 12.60
CA GLU A 202 22.55 13.71 11.28
C GLU A 202 21.17 13.42 10.69
N TRP A 203 20.62 14.36 9.96
CA TRP A 203 19.29 14.21 9.39
C TRP A 203 19.38 13.95 7.89
N ASP A 204 18.71 12.88 7.46
CA ASP A 204 18.41 12.67 6.07
C ASP A 204 16.90 12.83 5.90
N HIS A 205 16.50 14.08 5.65
CA HIS A 205 15.12 14.56 5.73
C HIS A 205 14.56 14.37 7.15
N PHE A 206 13.58 13.47 7.32
CA PHE A 206 13.00 13.12 8.61
C PHE A 206 13.59 11.84 9.22
N ILE A 207 14.46 11.13 8.51
CA ILE A 207 15.10 9.92 9.02
C ILE A 207 16.41 10.29 9.74
N PRO A 208 16.51 10.01 11.05
CA PRO A 208 17.73 10.27 11.79
C PRO A 208 18.82 9.24 11.41
N ARG A 209 20.02 9.71 11.17
CA ARG A 209 21.22 8.90 11.11
C ARG A 209 22.02 9.15 12.37
N ILE A 210 22.05 8.19 13.26
CA ILE A 210 22.76 8.30 14.53
C ILE A 210 24.17 7.76 14.34
N THR A 211 25.16 8.62 14.47
CA THR A 211 26.56 8.25 14.42
C THR A 211 27.16 8.25 15.83
N ILE A 212 27.99 7.24 16.10
CA ILE A 212 28.64 7.03 17.38
C ILE A 212 30.14 7.03 17.15
N ASP A 213 30.89 7.84 17.91
CA ASP A 213 32.34 7.85 17.81
C ASP A 213 32.91 6.52 18.33
N ARG A 214 33.47 5.74 17.39
CA ARG A 214 34.07 4.43 17.65
C ARG A 214 35.55 4.49 17.97
N SER A 215 36.19 5.65 17.86
CA SER A 215 37.63 5.78 17.99
C SER A 215 38.15 5.39 19.37
N GLN A 216 37.25 5.47 20.38
CA GLN A 216 37.54 5.11 21.76
C GLN A 216 37.07 3.72 22.18
N MET A 217 36.44 2.96 21.26
CA MET A 217 35.89 1.63 21.59
C MET A 217 36.97 0.54 21.52
N GLY A 218 37.19 -0.17 22.62
CA GLY A 218 38.04 -1.36 22.66
C GLY A 218 37.41 -2.57 21.97
N PRO A 219 38.21 -3.58 21.56
CA PRO A 219 37.70 -4.76 20.82
C PRO A 219 36.75 -5.66 21.61
N ARG A 220 36.69 -5.57 22.95
CA ARG A 220 35.80 -6.33 23.86
C ARG A 220 35.01 -5.43 24.79
N ASP A 221 34.77 -4.19 24.40
CA ASP A 221 34.09 -3.23 25.25
C ASP A 221 32.56 -3.47 25.26
N LYS A 222 31.90 -3.23 26.40
CA LYS A 222 30.44 -3.18 26.52
C LYS A 222 29.82 -2.22 25.51
N GLN A 223 30.51 -1.13 25.19
CA GLN A 223 30.10 -0.14 24.20
C GLN A 223 30.01 -0.72 22.77
N ARG A 224 30.90 -1.63 22.39
CA ARG A 224 30.85 -2.29 21.08
C ARG A 224 29.69 -3.27 20.98
N THR A 225 29.39 -3.97 22.04
CA THR A 225 28.24 -4.88 22.14
C THR A 225 26.94 -4.09 22.02
N TRP A 226 26.85 -2.99 22.74
CA TRP A 226 25.72 -2.07 22.67
C TRP A 226 25.54 -1.52 21.25
N TYR A 227 26.61 -1.09 20.59
CA TYR A 227 26.56 -0.60 19.22
C TYR A 227 26.04 -1.66 18.22
N ASN A 228 26.38 -2.90 18.39
CA ASN A 228 25.87 -3.99 17.56
C ASN A 228 24.36 -4.17 17.79
N GLY A 229 23.89 -4.14 19.04
CA GLY A 229 22.46 -4.12 19.35
C GLY A 229 21.74 -2.92 18.72
N PHE A 230 22.37 -1.75 18.77
CA PHE A 230 21.87 -0.53 18.15
C PHE A 230 21.64 -0.67 16.64
N LYS A 231 22.57 -1.29 15.93
CA LYS A 231 22.41 -1.56 14.47
C LYS A 231 21.19 -2.41 14.19
N VAL A 232 21.00 -3.49 14.94
CA VAL A 232 19.89 -4.42 14.74
C VAL A 232 18.55 -3.76 15.06
N LEU A 233 18.48 -2.99 16.14
CA LEU A 233 17.21 -2.42 16.63
C LEU A 233 16.83 -1.08 16.00
N PHE A 234 17.79 -0.32 15.46
CA PHE A 234 17.54 1.04 15.00
C PHE A 234 18.05 1.32 13.57
N GLU A 235 19.32 1.04 13.27
CA GLU A 235 19.86 1.35 11.92
C GLU A 235 19.17 0.52 10.84
N GLN A 236 19.06 -0.80 11.03
CA GLN A 236 18.46 -1.69 10.05
C GLN A 236 16.95 -1.40 9.85
N PRO A 237 16.13 -1.25 10.90
CA PRO A 237 14.73 -0.86 10.73
C PRO A 237 14.52 0.49 10.05
N LEU A 238 15.35 1.50 10.33
CA LEU A 238 15.26 2.80 9.63
C LEU A 238 15.62 2.69 8.14
N GLU A 239 16.58 1.84 7.79
CA GLU A 239 16.89 1.56 6.39
C GLU A 239 15.78 0.76 5.70
N ASP A 240 15.11 -0.14 6.42
CA ASP A 240 13.92 -0.84 5.95
C ASP A 240 12.78 0.15 5.68
N LEU A 241 12.53 1.10 6.60
CA LEU A 241 11.55 2.17 6.42
C LEU A 241 11.85 3.02 5.18
N ARG A 242 13.12 3.41 5.00
CA ARG A 242 13.56 4.16 3.82
C ARG A 242 13.25 3.43 2.53
N ARG A 243 13.57 2.12 2.48
CA ARG A 243 13.31 1.27 1.30
C ARG A 243 11.82 1.09 1.05
N LEU A 244 11.01 0.89 2.09
CA LEU A 244 9.56 0.80 2.00
C LEU A 244 8.96 2.07 1.38
N LEU A 245 9.32 3.24 1.91
CA LEU A 245 8.77 4.51 1.43
C LEU A 245 9.27 4.87 0.01
N LYS A 246 10.56 4.70 -0.28
CA LYS A 246 11.10 4.93 -1.65
C LYS A 246 10.55 3.94 -2.67
N GLY A 247 10.30 2.70 -2.25
CA GLY A 247 9.72 1.66 -3.09
C GLY A 247 8.19 1.67 -3.17
N PHE A 248 7.53 2.63 -2.55
CA PHE A 248 6.07 2.76 -2.58
C PHE A 248 5.61 3.29 -3.94
N HIS A 249 4.80 2.51 -4.64
CA HIS A 249 4.22 2.89 -5.93
C HIS A 249 2.88 3.61 -5.73
N TYR A 250 2.57 4.55 -6.63
CA TYR A 250 1.31 5.27 -6.55
C TYR A 250 0.72 5.56 -7.92
N LEU A 251 -0.60 5.44 -8.00
CA LEU A 251 -1.40 5.84 -9.13
C LEU A 251 -2.67 6.54 -8.63
N GLY A 252 -2.75 7.86 -8.82
CA GLY A 252 -3.87 8.70 -8.38
C GLY A 252 -5.13 8.55 -9.26
N SER A 253 -6.26 9.14 -8.86
CA SER A 253 -7.54 9.08 -9.60
C SER A 253 -7.51 9.86 -10.91
N THR A 254 -6.76 10.96 -10.95
CA THR A 254 -6.61 11.75 -12.19
C THR A 254 -5.67 11.04 -13.15
N ARG A 255 -6.19 10.65 -14.31
CA ARG A 255 -5.42 9.98 -15.38
C ARG A 255 -5.22 10.93 -16.55
N LEU A 256 -4.03 10.87 -17.17
CA LEU A 256 -3.78 11.58 -18.43
C LEU A 256 -4.40 10.82 -19.60
N GLU A 257 -5.04 11.57 -20.48
CA GLU A 257 -5.54 11.00 -21.74
C GLU A 257 -4.37 10.59 -22.64
N PRO A 258 -4.46 9.41 -23.28
CA PRO A 258 -3.44 8.95 -24.21
C PRO A 258 -3.26 9.95 -25.37
N PRO A 259 -2.05 10.46 -25.63
CA PRO A 259 -1.79 11.28 -26.81
C PRO A 259 -1.76 10.41 -28.08
N SER A 260 -1.87 11.04 -29.23
CA SER A 260 -1.79 10.34 -30.54
C SER A 260 -0.40 9.75 -30.83
N ILE A 261 0.65 10.36 -30.31
CA ILE A 261 2.06 9.95 -30.47
C ILE A 261 2.79 10.18 -29.15
N TYR A 262 3.58 9.20 -28.73
CA TYR A 262 4.45 9.27 -27.57
C TYR A 262 5.90 9.50 -27.99
N ARG A 263 6.64 10.23 -27.18
CA ARG A 263 8.10 10.35 -27.32
C ARG A 263 8.77 9.26 -26.50
N PRO A 264 9.77 8.55 -27.05
CA PRO A 264 10.57 7.61 -26.27
C PRO A 264 11.25 8.33 -25.10
N ALA A 265 11.33 7.65 -23.97
CA ALA A 265 12.07 8.18 -22.82
C ALA A 265 13.59 8.01 -23.06
N THR A 266 14.36 9.03 -22.74
CA THR A 266 15.84 8.95 -22.77
C THR A 266 16.38 8.03 -21.68
N VAL A 267 15.71 8.05 -20.51
CA VAL A 267 15.99 7.14 -19.38
C VAL A 267 14.69 6.40 -19.09
N PRO A 268 14.71 5.06 -19.02
CA PRO A 268 13.51 4.28 -18.72
C PRO A 268 12.88 4.71 -17.39
N PRO A 269 11.58 5.08 -17.38
CA PRO A 269 10.90 5.43 -16.15
C PRO A 269 10.88 4.24 -15.18
N GLN A 270 11.07 4.54 -13.88
CA GLN A 270 11.00 3.52 -12.82
C GLN A 270 9.58 3.34 -12.27
N GLU A 271 8.73 4.35 -12.45
CA GLU A 271 7.34 4.39 -11.99
C GLU A 271 6.41 4.81 -13.13
N VAL A 272 5.15 4.40 -13.05
CA VAL A 272 4.13 4.80 -14.03
C VAL A 272 3.78 6.30 -13.96
N GLY A 273 4.13 6.95 -12.83
CA GLY A 273 3.78 8.33 -12.50
C GLY A 273 2.38 8.45 -11.90
N MET A 274 2.13 9.55 -11.19
CA MET A 274 0.90 9.77 -10.42
C MET A 274 -0.37 9.74 -11.28
N SER A 275 -0.31 10.27 -12.49
CA SER A 275 -1.42 10.28 -13.46
C SER A 275 -1.24 9.25 -14.59
N GLY A 276 -0.29 8.31 -14.44
CA GLY A 276 0.05 7.35 -15.47
C GLY A 276 0.85 7.94 -16.64
N GLN A 277 1.39 9.16 -16.48
CA GLN A 277 2.07 9.91 -17.55
C GLN A 277 3.28 9.19 -18.15
N TYR A 278 3.89 8.28 -17.42
CA TYR A 278 5.08 7.54 -17.87
C TYR A 278 4.78 6.09 -18.29
N ALA A 279 3.53 5.65 -18.18
CA ALA A 279 3.14 4.26 -18.43
C ALA A 279 3.49 3.81 -19.86
N ALA A 280 3.17 4.62 -20.88
CA ALA A 280 3.48 4.32 -22.26
C ALA A 280 4.99 4.25 -22.53
N GLN A 281 5.75 5.21 -22.01
CA GLN A 281 7.22 5.24 -22.13
C GLN A 281 7.86 4.06 -21.41
N MET A 282 7.34 3.67 -20.24
CA MET A 282 7.81 2.51 -19.50
C MET A 282 7.59 1.22 -20.29
N LEU A 283 6.37 1.02 -20.83
CA LEU A 283 6.05 -0.14 -21.65
C LEU A 283 6.95 -0.23 -22.90
N HIS A 284 7.17 0.89 -23.56
CA HIS A 284 8.03 0.96 -24.75
C HIS A 284 9.51 0.71 -24.42
N ALA A 285 10.04 1.38 -23.39
CA ALA A 285 11.45 1.28 -23.01
C ALA A 285 11.81 -0.12 -22.48
N ARG A 286 10.85 -0.80 -21.85
CA ARG A 286 11.02 -2.11 -21.22
C ARG A 286 10.36 -3.25 -22.00
N LYS A 287 10.07 -3.06 -23.30
CA LYS A 287 9.37 -4.06 -24.13
C LYS A 287 10.06 -5.40 -24.23
N SER A 288 11.38 -5.46 -23.99
CA SER A 288 12.16 -6.70 -24.00
C SER A 288 12.32 -7.33 -22.61
N ASP A 289 11.98 -6.57 -21.56
CA ASP A 289 12.13 -7.05 -20.18
C ASP A 289 11.10 -8.14 -19.91
N LYS A 290 11.55 -9.20 -19.26
CA LYS A 290 10.64 -10.22 -18.76
C LYS A 290 10.11 -9.84 -17.37
N VAL A 291 8.85 -10.12 -17.14
CA VAL A 291 8.17 -9.93 -15.86
C VAL A 291 7.39 -11.18 -15.49
N HIS A 292 7.11 -11.31 -14.20
CA HIS A 292 6.24 -12.37 -13.71
C HIS A 292 4.78 -11.93 -13.75
N PHE A 293 4.04 -12.55 -14.66
CA PHE A 293 2.58 -12.41 -14.73
C PHE A 293 1.93 -13.41 -13.77
N VAL A 294 1.17 -12.89 -12.82
CA VAL A 294 0.32 -13.67 -11.92
C VAL A 294 -1.09 -13.68 -12.50
N PRO A 295 -1.61 -14.84 -12.94
CA PRO A 295 -2.98 -14.92 -13.42
C PRO A 295 -3.99 -14.58 -12.31
N PRO A 296 -5.15 -14.00 -12.64
CA PRO A 296 -6.25 -13.82 -11.69
C PRO A 296 -6.74 -15.13 -11.11
N LEU A 297 -7.53 -15.06 -10.02
CA LEU A 297 -8.28 -16.21 -9.53
C LEU A 297 -9.26 -16.68 -10.61
N ALA A 298 -9.24 -17.97 -10.91
CA ALA A 298 -10.18 -18.57 -11.86
C ALA A 298 -11.45 -19.04 -11.16
N LEU A 299 -12.59 -18.94 -11.86
CA LEU A 299 -13.86 -19.53 -11.44
C LEU A 299 -14.16 -20.72 -12.34
N ASP A 300 -14.04 -21.94 -11.82
CA ASP A 300 -14.32 -23.17 -12.54
C ASP A 300 -15.51 -23.90 -11.91
N ASN A 301 -16.61 -24.03 -12.67
CA ASN A 301 -17.86 -24.66 -12.22
C ASN A 301 -18.39 -24.11 -10.88
N GLY A 302 -18.22 -22.81 -10.63
CA GLY A 302 -18.62 -22.14 -9.39
C GLY A 302 -17.60 -22.22 -8.26
N ASN A 303 -16.52 -23.00 -8.41
CA ASN A 303 -15.42 -23.08 -7.44
C ASN A 303 -14.28 -22.14 -7.81
N LEU A 304 -13.75 -21.46 -6.81
CA LEU A 304 -12.58 -20.61 -6.97
C LEU A 304 -11.30 -21.44 -6.95
N ARG A 305 -10.40 -21.14 -7.89
CA ARG A 305 -9.07 -21.75 -7.98
C ARG A 305 -7.99 -20.68 -7.92
N LEU A 306 -6.96 -20.96 -7.15
CA LEU A 306 -5.71 -20.19 -7.15
C LEU A 306 -4.96 -20.41 -8.47
N PRO A 307 -4.19 -19.42 -8.96
CA PRO A 307 -3.31 -19.62 -10.08
C PRO A 307 -2.25 -20.68 -9.74
N GLU A 308 -2.16 -21.73 -10.55
CA GLU A 308 -1.16 -22.79 -10.33
C GLU A 308 0.25 -22.29 -10.63
N LYS A 309 0.39 -21.41 -11.63
CA LYS A 309 1.67 -20.91 -12.13
C LYS A 309 1.68 -19.40 -12.26
N VAL A 310 2.83 -18.84 -11.96
CA VAL A 310 3.23 -17.48 -12.29
C VAL A 310 4.07 -17.55 -13.55
N LEU A 311 3.65 -16.87 -14.61
CA LEU A 311 4.25 -16.99 -15.94
C LEU A 311 5.31 -15.92 -16.16
N CYS A 312 6.47 -16.31 -16.68
CA CYS A 312 7.54 -15.37 -17.06
C CYS A 312 7.40 -14.99 -18.54
N ARG A 313 7.02 -13.75 -18.82
CA ARG A 313 6.76 -13.26 -20.19
C ARG A 313 7.38 -11.89 -20.41
N PRO A 314 7.69 -11.50 -21.68
CA PRO A 314 7.99 -10.12 -22.03
C PRO A 314 6.87 -9.19 -21.56
N LEU A 315 7.23 -7.97 -21.15
CA LEU A 315 6.27 -7.02 -20.54
C LEU A 315 5.02 -6.76 -21.40
N PRO A 316 5.11 -6.56 -22.76
CA PRO A 316 3.91 -6.40 -23.60
C PRO A 316 3.04 -7.65 -23.63
N ASP A 317 3.65 -8.85 -23.68
CA ASP A 317 2.91 -10.11 -23.69
C ASP A 317 2.19 -10.34 -22.37
N ALA A 318 2.89 -10.09 -21.25
CA ALA A 318 2.29 -10.14 -19.91
C ALA A 318 1.12 -9.15 -19.78
N PHE A 319 1.27 -7.95 -20.36
CA PHE A 319 0.22 -6.93 -20.38
C PHE A 319 -1.03 -7.44 -21.13
N ASN A 320 -0.86 -8.01 -22.32
CA ASN A 320 -1.95 -8.56 -23.11
C ASN A 320 -2.63 -9.76 -22.41
N LEU A 321 -1.87 -10.60 -21.72
CA LEU A 321 -2.44 -11.65 -20.89
C LEU A 321 -3.35 -11.09 -19.80
N VAL A 322 -2.95 -10.01 -19.11
CA VAL A 322 -3.81 -9.34 -18.13
C VAL A 322 -5.10 -8.84 -18.79
N LEU A 323 -5.02 -8.19 -19.96
CA LEU A 323 -6.21 -7.71 -20.67
C LEU A 323 -7.18 -8.85 -20.98
N HIS A 324 -6.68 -9.96 -21.51
CA HIS A 324 -7.49 -11.13 -21.84
C HIS A 324 -8.18 -11.73 -20.61
N GLU A 325 -7.47 -11.87 -19.52
CA GLU A 325 -8.00 -12.36 -18.23
C GLU A 325 -9.05 -11.41 -17.63
N LEU A 326 -8.89 -10.10 -17.85
CA LEU A 326 -9.92 -9.12 -17.48
C LEU A 326 -11.14 -9.12 -18.42
N GLY A 327 -11.15 -9.96 -19.47
CA GLY A 327 -12.22 -10.07 -20.46
C GLY A 327 -12.16 -9.04 -21.58
N ILE A 328 -10.98 -8.47 -21.82
CA ILE A 328 -10.71 -7.52 -22.90
C ILE A 328 -9.94 -8.28 -24.00
N HIS A 329 -10.62 -8.66 -25.08
CA HIS A 329 -10.10 -9.59 -26.10
C HIS A 329 -9.38 -8.91 -27.26
N HIS A 330 -8.78 -7.76 -27.05
CA HIS A 330 -7.93 -7.07 -28.00
C HIS A 330 -6.55 -6.85 -27.43
N ASP A 331 -5.54 -7.03 -28.25
CA ASP A 331 -4.15 -6.80 -27.89
C ASP A 331 -3.77 -5.34 -27.99
N LEU A 332 -2.82 -4.98 -27.17
CA LEU A 332 -2.13 -3.71 -27.22
C LEU A 332 -0.79 -3.93 -27.90
N ASP A 333 -0.53 -3.16 -28.97
CA ASP A 333 0.68 -3.21 -29.78
C ASP A 333 1.45 -1.90 -29.73
N LEU A 334 2.77 -1.99 -29.75
CA LEU A 334 3.67 -0.85 -29.84
C LEU A 334 4.13 -0.68 -31.29
N HIS A 335 3.84 0.48 -31.87
CA HIS A 335 4.23 0.79 -33.26
C HIS A 335 5.21 1.95 -33.28
N ASP A 336 6.48 1.66 -33.57
CA ASP A 336 7.54 2.66 -33.71
C ASP A 336 7.33 3.49 -34.98
N ILE A 337 7.47 4.82 -34.92
CA ILE A 337 7.41 5.76 -36.03
C ILE A 337 8.80 6.37 -36.16
N GLU A 338 9.46 6.03 -37.27
CA GLU A 338 10.83 6.44 -37.51
C GLU A 338 11.02 7.96 -37.36
N ASN A 339 12.01 8.36 -36.58
CA ASN A 339 12.38 9.76 -36.28
C ASN A 339 11.29 10.64 -35.63
N VAL A 340 10.16 10.06 -35.20
CA VAL A 340 9.04 10.80 -34.58
C VAL A 340 8.76 10.33 -33.14
N GLY A 341 8.62 9.03 -32.96
CA GLY A 341 8.22 8.46 -31.68
C GLY A 341 7.57 7.09 -31.84
N PHE A 342 6.56 6.81 -31.02
CA PHE A 342 5.80 5.57 -31.13
C PHE A 342 4.31 5.80 -30.86
N ARG A 343 3.49 4.90 -31.33
CA ARG A 343 2.05 4.81 -31.03
C ARG A 343 1.74 3.55 -30.26
N ILE A 344 0.71 3.63 -29.45
CA ILE A 344 0.07 2.45 -28.88
C ILE A 344 -1.19 2.18 -29.67
N LEU A 345 -1.29 0.97 -30.21
CA LEU A 345 -2.48 0.48 -30.91
C LEU A 345 -3.22 -0.50 -30.00
N PHE A 346 -4.52 -0.48 -30.06
CA PHE A 346 -5.40 -1.40 -29.38
C PHE A 346 -6.40 -1.97 -30.38
N GLY A 347 -6.32 -3.27 -30.66
CA GLY A 347 -7.10 -3.89 -31.72
C GLY A 347 -6.89 -3.24 -33.10
N GLY A 348 -5.69 -2.72 -33.37
CA GLY A 348 -5.33 -2.03 -34.62
C GLY A 348 -5.69 -0.54 -34.68
N ALA A 349 -6.46 0.00 -33.72
CA ALA A 349 -6.77 1.42 -33.63
C ALA A 349 -5.80 2.15 -32.68
N SER A 350 -5.49 3.42 -32.93
CA SER A 350 -4.68 4.21 -32.00
C SER A 350 -5.40 4.34 -30.65
N LEU A 351 -4.67 4.12 -29.55
CA LEU A 351 -5.21 4.21 -28.18
C LEU A 351 -5.89 5.56 -27.90
N HIS A 352 -5.42 6.63 -28.56
CA HIS A 352 -6.05 7.97 -28.49
C HIS A 352 -7.50 8.00 -29.01
N HIS A 353 -7.87 7.10 -29.91
CA HIS A 353 -9.20 7.00 -30.50
C HIS A 353 -10.07 5.89 -29.88
N VAL A 354 -9.53 5.15 -28.94
CA VAL A 354 -10.25 4.12 -28.18
C VAL A 354 -10.91 4.75 -26.95
N GLY A 355 -11.96 4.10 -26.44
CA GLY A 355 -12.64 4.57 -25.23
C GLY A 355 -11.67 4.76 -24.06
N ARG A 356 -11.91 5.77 -23.24
CA ARG A 356 -11.04 6.18 -22.10
C ARG A 356 -10.67 5.05 -21.17
N GLY A 357 -11.55 4.05 -20.99
CA GLY A 357 -11.34 2.95 -20.06
C GLY A 357 -10.02 2.20 -20.28
N ILE A 358 -9.66 1.91 -21.54
CA ILE A 358 -8.41 1.18 -21.84
C ILE A 358 -7.19 2.07 -21.58
N GLY A 359 -7.26 3.35 -21.95
CA GLY A 359 -6.17 4.30 -21.70
C GLY A 359 -5.89 4.49 -20.20
N TYR A 360 -6.94 4.48 -19.39
CA TYR A 360 -6.85 4.65 -17.94
C TYR A 360 -6.50 3.35 -17.20
N LEU A 361 -6.80 2.20 -17.81
CA LEU A 361 -6.39 0.89 -17.30
C LEU A 361 -4.90 0.61 -17.51
N LEU A 362 -4.30 1.16 -18.60
CA LEU A 362 -2.90 0.95 -18.93
C LEU A 362 -1.93 1.16 -17.77
N PRO A 363 -1.93 2.32 -17.06
CA PRO A 363 -1.01 2.52 -15.95
C PRO A 363 -1.29 1.61 -14.75
N ALA A 364 -2.55 1.24 -14.48
CA ALA A 364 -2.89 0.33 -13.37
C ALA A 364 -2.39 -1.09 -13.63
N VAL A 365 -2.55 -1.61 -14.86
CA VAL A 365 -2.02 -2.92 -15.24
C VAL A 365 -0.50 -2.93 -15.20
N LEU A 366 0.15 -1.92 -15.75
CA LEU A 366 1.62 -1.81 -15.71
C LEU A 366 2.14 -1.74 -14.29
N LEU A 367 1.50 -0.97 -13.41
CA LEU A 367 1.88 -0.91 -12.00
C LEU A 367 1.78 -2.30 -11.36
N GLY A 368 0.68 -3.04 -11.56
CA GLY A 368 0.52 -4.40 -11.06
C GLY A 368 1.59 -5.38 -11.56
N LEU A 369 2.06 -5.22 -12.81
CA LEU A 369 3.12 -6.05 -13.39
C LEU A 369 4.52 -5.65 -12.90
N VAL A 370 4.84 -4.34 -12.88
CA VAL A 370 6.19 -3.86 -12.51
C VAL A 370 6.43 -3.80 -11.00
N ALA A 371 5.37 -3.77 -10.19
CA ALA A 371 5.44 -3.94 -8.75
C ALA A 371 5.76 -5.39 -8.35
N ASP A 372 6.57 -6.08 -9.15
CA ASP A 372 6.99 -7.46 -8.92
C ASP A 372 8.00 -7.53 -7.75
N PRO A 373 7.72 -8.30 -6.68
CA PRO A 373 8.68 -8.54 -5.60
C PRO A 373 10.01 -9.14 -6.08
N LEU A 374 10.01 -9.87 -7.19
CA LEU A 374 11.21 -10.47 -7.80
C LEU A 374 11.87 -9.60 -8.89
N ARG A 375 11.44 -8.36 -9.07
CA ARG A 375 11.91 -7.45 -10.14
C ARG A 375 13.42 -7.25 -10.23
N PHE A 376 14.16 -7.49 -9.14
CA PHE A 376 15.63 -7.39 -9.09
C PHE A 376 16.33 -8.71 -9.39
N GLN A 377 15.58 -9.81 -9.55
CA GLN A 377 16.08 -11.10 -10.01
C GLN A 377 15.67 -11.21 -11.47
N GLU A 378 16.61 -11.57 -12.35
CA GLU A 378 16.28 -11.76 -13.77
C GLU A 378 15.24 -12.89 -13.91
N PRO A 379 14.00 -12.60 -14.34
CA PRO A 379 12.99 -13.63 -14.55
C PRO A 379 13.41 -14.53 -15.70
N SER A 380 13.53 -15.83 -15.44
CA SER A 380 14.01 -16.79 -16.45
C SER A 380 13.03 -17.91 -16.76
N GLU A 381 12.13 -18.24 -15.85
CA GLU A 381 11.28 -19.42 -15.91
C GLU A 381 9.89 -19.19 -15.30
N ASP A 382 8.92 -20.00 -15.71
CA ASP A 382 7.62 -20.08 -15.06
C ASP A 382 7.79 -20.76 -13.69
N LEU A 383 7.09 -20.25 -12.67
CA LEU A 383 7.14 -20.74 -11.29
C LEU A 383 5.77 -21.20 -10.86
N THR A 384 5.69 -22.16 -9.96
CA THR A 384 4.44 -22.33 -9.18
C THR A 384 4.23 -21.13 -8.27
N LEU A 385 3.00 -20.82 -7.90
CA LEU A 385 2.69 -19.70 -6.99
C LEU A 385 3.49 -19.84 -5.67
N ARG A 386 3.59 -21.05 -5.13
CA ARG A 386 4.33 -21.33 -3.91
C ARG A 386 5.85 -21.12 -4.05
N GLU A 387 6.45 -21.52 -5.17
CA GLU A 387 7.86 -21.24 -5.45
C GLU A 387 8.11 -19.74 -5.59
N TYR A 388 7.22 -19.04 -6.28
CA TYR A 388 7.27 -17.60 -6.42
C TYR A 388 7.23 -16.90 -5.05
N GLN A 389 6.24 -17.24 -4.20
CA GLN A 389 6.12 -16.70 -2.84
C GLN A 389 7.35 -16.97 -1.98
N ASN A 390 7.92 -18.18 -2.06
CA ASN A 390 9.13 -18.56 -1.31
C ASN A 390 10.38 -17.78 -1.77
N ARG A 391 10.45 -17.39 -3.05
CA ARG A 391 11.54 -16.56 -3.58
C ARG A 391 11.37 -15.07 -3.23
N CYS A 392 10.17 -14.60 -2.94
CA CYS A 392 9.88 -13.21 -2.57
C CYS A 392 10.49 -12.86 -1.21
N ARG A 393 11.71 -12.31 -1.22
CA ARG A 393 12.40 -11.81 -0.02
C ARG A 393 12.00 -10.38 0.34
N THR A 394 11.42 -9.64 -0.60
CA THR A 394 10.92 -8.28 -0.41
C THR A 394 9.45 -8.23 -0.78
N LEU A 395 8.72 -7.28 -0.22
CA LEU A 395 7.35 -6.98 -0.61
C LEU A 395 7.32 -5.65 -1.35
N THR A 396 6.36 -5.50 -2.25
CA THR A 396 6.13 -4.22 -2.93
C THR A 396 4.83 -3.63 -2.42
N HIS A 397 4.84 -2.33 -2.17
CA HIS A 397 3.69 -1.59 -1.68
C HIS A 397 3.22 -0.61 -2.74
N ALA A 398 1.92 -0.52 -2.96
CA ALA A 398 1.33 0.38 -3.93
C ALA A 398 0.00 0.94 -3.43
N ALA A 399 -0.31 2.18 -3.79
CA ALA A 399 -1.65 2.72 -3.68
C ALA A 399 -2.24 3.00 -5.06
N LEU A 400 -3.50 2.62 -5.22
CA LEU A 400 -4.29 2.81 -6.42
C LEU A 400 -5.55 3.58 -6.04
N GLU A 401 -5.76 4.74 -6.64
CA GLU A 401 -7.02 5.45 -6.53
C GLU A 401 -7.87 5.18 -7.76
N GLU A 402 -9.09 4.73 -7.54
CA GLU A 402 -10.10 4.44 -8.56
C GLU A 402 -9.55 3.63 -9.76
N PRO A 403 -8.95 2.45 -9.53
CA PRO A 403 -8.39 1.64 -10.63
C PRO A 403 -9.46 1.17 -11.62
N GLU A 404 -10.72 1.23 -11.22
CA GLU A 404 -11.91 0.83 -11.98
C GLU A 404 -12.49 1.96 -12.86
N ILE A 405 -11.95 3.15 -12.83
CA ILE A 405 -12.53 4.32 -13.51
C ILE A 405 -12.75 4.07 -15.01
N HIS A 406 -13.96 4.38 -15.50
CA HIS A 406 -14.40 4.15 -16.89
C HIS A 406 -14.36 2.70 -17.38
N LEU A 407 -14.22 1.71 -16.49
CA LEU A 407 -14.29 0.30 -16.87
C LEU A 407 -15.72 -0.23 -16.83
N HIS A 408 -16.00 -1.15 -17.76
CA HIS A 408 -17.27 -1.89 -17.73
C HIS A 408 -17.37 -2.73 -16.45
N PRO A 409 -18.56 -2.87 -15.81
CA PRO A 409 -18.75 -3.65 -14.57
C PRO A 409 -18.11 -5.04 -14.56
N LYS A 410 -18.17 -5.77 -15.68
CA LYS A 410 -17.53 -7.08 -15.82
C LYS A 410 -15.99 -6.99 -15.65
N VAL A 411 -15.36 -5.97 -16.19
CA VAL A 411 -13.90 -5.75 -16.05
C VAL A 411 -13.55 -5.39 -14.61
N GLN A 412 -14.37 -4.56 -13.95
CA GLN A 412 -14.20 -4.20 -12.54
C GLN A 412 -14.23 -5.45 -11.63
N THR A 413 -15.15 -6.39 -11.91
CA THR A 413 -15.21 -7.66 -11.16
C THR A 413 -13.97 -8.54 -11.38
N GLN A 414 -13.44 -8.61 -12.60
CA GLN A 414 -12.21 -9.36 -12.88
C GLN A 414 -10.97 -8.69 -12.29
N LEU A 415 -10.96 -7.36 -12.22
CA LEU A 415 -9.90 -6.61 -11.56
C LEU A 415 -9.78 -6.99 -10.07
N ALA A 416 -10.90 -7.22 -9.38
CA ALA A 416 -10.87 -7.71 -8.00
C ALA A 416 -10.18 -9.09 -7.88
N HIS A 417 -10.45 -10.03 -8.81
CA HIS A 417 -9.77 -11.32 -8.85
C HIS A 417 -8.25 -11.18 -9.01
N TRP A 418 -7.85 -10.28 -9.91
CA TRP A 418 -6.43 -10.04 -10.17
C TRP A 418 -5.73 -9.36 -9.00
N LEU A 419 -6.34 -8.35 -8.36
CA LEU A 419 -5.79 -7.70 -7.17
C LEU A 419 -5.56 -8.68 -6.02
N VAL A 420 -6.51 -9.60 -5.77
CA VAL A 420 -6.35 -10.67 -4.77
C VAL A 420 -5.18 -11.58 -5.14
N ALA A 421 -5.09 -12.05 -6.39
CA ALA A 421 -3.99 -12.91 -6.84
C ALA A 421 -2.62 -12.22 -6.70
N LEU A 422 -2.54 -10.94 -7.07
CA LEU A 422 -1.32 -10.14 -6.90
C LEU A 422 -0.95 -9.96 -5.42
N ALA A 423 -1.95 -9.74 -4.56
CA ALA A 423 -1.73 -9.60 -3.12
C ALA A 423 -1.23 -10.91 -2.49
N MET A 424 -1.80 -12.05 -2.89
CA MET A 424 -1.30 -13.38 -2.51
C MET A 424 0.14 -13.62 -2.98
N ALA A 425 0.49 -13.07 -4.14
CA ALA A 425 1.84 -13.15 -4.71
C ALA A 425 2.84 -12.12 -4.12
N GLY A 426 2.55 -11.53 -2.96
CA GLY A 426 3.50 -10.67 -2.23
C GLY A 426 3.48 -9.19 -2.59
N ARG A 427 2.51 -8.74 -3.40
CA ARG A 427 2.23 -7.32 -3.57
C ARG A 427 1.29 -6.83 -2.46
N ARG A 428 1.39 -5.57 -2.08
CA ARG A 428 0.58 -4.94 -1.03
C ARG A 428 -0.12 -3.73 -1.61
N PHE A 429 -1.45 -3.74 -1.57
CA PHE A 429 -2.24 -2.68 -2.17
C PHE A 429 -3.09 -1.94 -1.15
N ILE A 430 -3.08 -0.62 -1.25
CA ILE A 430 -4.11 0.26 -0.69
C ILE A 430 -4.92 0.75 -1.89
N VAL A 431 -6.18 0.36 -1.96
CA VAL A 431 -7.07 0.67 -3.10
C VAL A 431 -8.19 1.57 -2.63
N GLU A 432 -8.20 2.82 -3.09
CA GLU A 432 -9.34 3.70 -2.95
C GLU A 432 -10.31 3.43 -4.11
N THR A 433 -11.55 3.10 -3.80
CA THR A 433 -12.55 2.75 -4.82
C THR A 433 -13.94 3.28 -4.49
N HIS A 434 -14.67 3.61 -5.53
CA HIS A 434 -16.11 3.89 -5.52
C HIS A 434 -16.91 2.77 -6.21
N SER A 435 -16.26 1.65 -6.58
CA SER A 435 -16.89 0.55 -7.30
C SER A 435 -17.62 -0.42 -6.38
N ASP A 436 -18.93 -0.41 -6.42
CA ASP A 436 -19.78 -1.44 -5.84
C ASP A 436 -19.42 -2.84 -6.41
N HIS A 437 -19.16 -2.94 -7.70
CA HIS A 437 -18.82 -4.20 -8.36
C HIS A 437 -17.53 -4.82 -7.83
N LEU A 438 -16.52 -4.01 -7.51
CA LEU A 438 -15.26 -4.49 -6.94
C LEU A 438 -15.48 -5.03 -5.53
N VAL A 439 -16.16 -4.28 -4.67
CA VAL A 439 -16.43 -4.67 -3.27
C VAL A 439 -17.34 -5.88 -3.19
N ARG A 440 -18.47 -5.88 -3.94
CA ARG A 440 -19.36 -7.05 -4.01
C ARG A 440 -18.66 -8.31 -4.52
N ARG A 441 -17.70 -8.13 -5.44
CA ARG A 441 -16.90 -9.26 -5.94
C ARG A 441 -15.99 -9.81 -4.85
N LEU A 442 -15.29 -8.98 -4.08
CA LEU A 442 -14.45 -9.42 -2.95
C LEU A 442 -15.28 -10.20 -1.92
N ARG A 443 -16.45 -9.69 -1.54
CA ARG A 443 -17.41 -10.40 -0.69
C ARG A 443 -17.84 -11.74 -1.29
N GLY A 444 -18.10 -11.75 -2.59
CA GLY A 444 -18.48 -12.97 -3.31
C GLY A 444 -17.33 -13.97 -3.48
N LEU A 445 -16.07 -13.55 -3.40
CA LEU A 445 -14.93 -14.46 -3.43
C LEU A 445 -14.84 -15.29 -2.14
N ILE A 446 -14.91 -14.64 -0.97
CA ILE A 446 -14.86 -15.36 0.30
C ILE A 446 -16.09 -16.26 0.47
N ALA A 447 -17.30 -15.78 0.17
CA ALA A 447 -18.53 -16.58 0.26
C ALA A 447 -18.57 -17.82 -0.66
N ARG A 448 -17.73 -17.87 -1.72
CA ARG A 448 -17.60 -19.00 -2.64
C ARG A 448 -16.33 -19.82 -2.42
N ALA A 449 -15.43 -19.36 -1.58
CA ALA A 449 -14.26 -20.14 -1.23
C ALA A 449 -14.72 -21.41 -0.48
N PRO A 450 -14.11 -22.58 -0.76
CA PRO A 450 -14.44 -23.78 -0.01
C PRO A 450 -14.14 -23.58 1.48
N SER A 451 -15.08 -23.99 2.35
CA SER A 451 -14.93 -23.81 3.80
C SER A 451 -13.64 -24.46 4.33
N GLY A 452 -12.87 -23.73 5.13
CA GLY A 452 -11.56 -24.13 5.64
C GLY A 452 -10.45 -24.16 4.59
N SER A 453 -10.69 -23.62 3.40
CA SER A 453 -9.66 -23.56 2.34
C SER A 453 -8.59 -22.51 2.63
N GLU A 454 -7.41 -22.71 2.03
CA GLU A 454 -6.33 -21.70 2.06
C GLU A 454 -6.79 -20.32 1.56
N LEU A 455 -7.67 -20.30 0.55
CA LEU A 455 -8.18 -19.05 -0.01
C LEU A 455 -9.15 -18.34 0.95
N GLU A 456 -10.08 -19.07 1.58
CA GLU A 456 -11.01 -18.51 2.57
C GLU A 456 -10.23 -17.86 3.74
N ASN A 457 -9.35 -18.66 4.37
CA ASN A 457 -8.51 -18.18 5.47
C ASN A 457 -7.66 -16.97 5.06
N TRP A 458 -7.10 -17.02 3.84
CA TRP A 458 -6.29 -15.91 3.33
C TRP A 458 -7.13 -14.64 3.14
N LEU A 459 -8.33 -14.73 2.57
CA LEU A 459 -9.21 -13.58 2.36
C LEU A 459 -9.66 -12.97 3.69
N GLU A 460 -10.00 -13.79 4.67
CA GLU A 460 -10.40 -13.35 6.00
C GLU A 460 -9.27 -12.60 6.73
N GLU A 461 -8.05 -13.15 6.68
CA GLU A 461 -6.90 -12.60 7.40
C GLU A 461 -6.23 -11.42 6.69
N ASN A 462 -6.33 -11.34 5.35
CA ASN A 462 -5.48 -10.47 4.53
C ASN A 462 -6.23 -9.41 3.72
N VAL A 463 -7.54 -9.32 3.85
CA VAL A 463 -8.35 -8.25 3.25
C VAL A 463 -8.94 -7.39 4.36
N VAL A 464 -8.59 -6.10 4.33
CA VAL A 464 -9.16 -5.09 5.23
C VAL A 464 -10.00 -4.13 4.41
N VAL A 465 -11.20 -3.86 4.88
CA VAL A 465 -12.08 -2.81 4.37
C VAL A 465 -12.08 -1.68 5.38
N ALA A 466 -11.56 -0.54 4.98
CA ALA A 466 -11.46 0.66 5.79
C ALA A 466 -12.52 1.65 5.30
N GLU A 467 -13.48 1.92 6.14
CA GLU A 467 -14.53 2.90 5.91
C GLU A 467 -14.13 4.24 6.46
N ILE A 468 -14.29 5.28 5.66
CA ILE A 468 -14.02 6.64 6.06
C ILE A 468 -15.30 7.48 5.95
N GLU A 469 -15.75 7.97 7.08
CA GLU A 469 -16.89 8.85 7.20
C GLU A 469 -16.45 10.26 7.62
N GLN A 470 -17.21 11.26 7.20
CA GLN A 470 -17.01 12.63 7.67
C GLN A 470 -18.14 13.00 8.62
N ALA A 471 -17.80 13.36 9.85
CA ALA A 471 -18.72 13.87 10.84
C ALA A 471 -19.25 15.26 10.41
N GLU A 472 -20.35 15.71 11.03
CA GLU A 472 -20.98 17.01 10.74
C GLU A 472 -20.04 18.22 10.95
N ASP A 473 -19.06 18.08 11.83
CA ASP A 473 -18.04 19.09 12.12
C ASP A 473 -16.84 19.06 11.14
N GLY A 474 -16.89 18.22 10.10
CA GLY A 474 -15.87 18.09 9.08
C GLY A 474 -14.71 17.16 9.44
N ARG A 475 -14.72 16.54 10.62
CA ARG A 475 -13.71 15.56 11.02
C ARG A 475 -13.92 14.23 10.34
N SER A 476 -12.82 13.62 9.88
CA SER A 476 -12.85 12.27 9.33
C SER A 476 -12.69 11.23 10.44
N GLN A 477 -13.47 10.17 10.34
CA GLN A 477 -13.42 8.99 11.19
C GLN A 477 -13.16 7.75 10.34
N LEU A 478 -12.41 6.81 10.87
CA LEU A 478 -12.02 5.59 10.18
C LEU A 478 -12.45 4.37 10.99
N THR A 479 -13.11 3.43 10.33
CA THR A 479 -13.42 2.10 10.87
C THR A 479 -12.81 1.03 9.97
N CYS A 480 -11.98 0.15 10.53
CA CYS A 480 -11.42 -0.99 9.81
C CYS A 480 -12.23 -2.25 10.13
N SER A 481 -12.62 -2.98 9.09
CA SER A 481 -13.39 -4.23 9.19
C SER A 481 -12.77 -5.30 8.31
N ARG A 482 -13.06 -6.57 8.63
CA ARG A 482 -12.66 -7.72 7.84
C ARG A 482 -13.85 -8.34 7.12
N LEU A 483 -13.55 -9.17 6.12
CA LEU A 483 -14.55 -9.99 5.47
C LEU A 483 -14.89 -11.17 6.39
N THR A 484 -16.17 -11.53 6.48
CA THR A 484 -16.63 -12.74 7.18
C THR A 484 -16.78 -13.90 6.20
N GLU A 485 -16.73 -15.13 6.68
CA GLU A 485 -16.92 -16.37 5.89
C GLU A 485 -18.17 -16.32 4.98
N THR A 486 -19.23 -15.67 5.42
CA THR A 486 -20.48 -15.52 4.66
C THR A 486 -20.43 -14.39 3.60
N GLY A 487 -19.31 -13.73 3.44
CA GLY A 487 -19.16 -12.56 2.57
C GLY A 487 -19.75 -11.26 3.14
N GLY A 488 -20.03 -11.23 4.46
CA GLY A 488 -20.33 -10.00 5.17
C GLY A 488 -19.07 -9.15 5.37
N ILE A 489 -19.26 -7.93 5.80
CA ILE A 489 -18.24 -7.05 6.38
C ILE A 489 -18.69 -6.81 7.82
N GLU A 490 -17.79 -6.94 8.80
CA GLU A 490 -18.13 -6.86 10.22
C GLU A 490 -18.91 -5.58 10.58
N HIS A 491 -18.50 -4.45 10.00
CA HIS A 491 -19.22 -3.18 10.08
C HIS A 491 -19.47 -2.68 8.66
N TRP A 492 -20.71 -2.85 8.16
CA TRP A 492 -21.09 -2.35 6.85
C TRP A 492 -21.38 -0.85 6.94
N PRO A 493 -20.82 -0.03 6.04
CA PRO A 493 -21.08 1.39 6.00
C PRO A 493 -22.57 1.70 5.87
N ALA A 494 -23.08 2.54 6.75
CA ALA A 494 -24.44 3.04 6.61
C ALA A 494 -24.54 3.90 5.32
N ASP A 495 -25.60 3.71 4.54
CA ASP A 495 -25.86 4.42 3.28
C ASP A 495 -24.76 4.24 2.19
N PHE A 496 -23.91 3.23 2.30
CA PHE A 496 -22.89 2.97 1.28
C PHE A 496 -23.32 1.81 0.38
N MET A 497 -23.55 2.08 -0.91
CA MET A 497 -23.98 1.10 -1.93
C MET A 497 -25.35 0.44 -1.67
N ASP A 498 -26.13 0.92 -0.71
CA ASP A 498 -27.47 0.38 -0.41
C ASP A 498 -28.52 0.93 -1.38
N GLU A 499 -28.30 2.16 -1.90
CA GLU A 499 -29.21 2.83 -2.83
C GLU A 499 -29.57 1.96 -4.05
N GLY A 500 -28.59 1.28 -4.64
CA GLY A 500 -28.81 0.38 -5.79
C GLY A 500 -29.65 -0.85 -5.43
N ALA A 501 -29.44 -1.42 -4.24
CA ALA A 501 -30.20 -2.58 -3.78
C ALA A 501 -31.62 -2.19 -3.33
N GLU A 502 -31.78 -1.00 -2.75
CA GLU A 502 -33.08 -0.44 -2.39
C GLU A 502 -33.88 -0.08 -3.63
N GLU A 503 -33.25 0.53 -4.64
CA GLU A 503 -33.91 0.84 -5.90
C GLU A 503 -34.32 -0.43 -6.66
N GLU A 504 -33.47 -1.47 -6.73
CA GLU A 504 -33.84 -2.76 -7.31
C GLU A 504 -35.02 -3.40 -6.57
N ARG A 505 -35.07 -3.34 -5.23
CA ARG A 505 -36.21 -3.79 -4.44
C ARG A 505 -37.45 -2.97 -4.73
N SER A 506 -37.33 -1.64 -4.75
CA SER A 506 -38.42 -0.73 -5.08
C SER A 506 -39.01 -1.01 -6.46
N ILE A 507 -38.15 -1.19 -7.46
CA ILE A 507 -38.55 -1.56 -8.82
C ILE A 507 -39.27 -2.93 -8.83
N TYR A 508 -38.74 -3.91 -8.10
CA TYR A 508 -39.34 -5.24 -8.01
C TYR A 508 -40.73 -5.20 -7.37
N TYR A 509 -40.91 -4.51 -6.23
CA TYR A 509 -42.20 -4.37 -5.57
C TYR A 509 -43.19 -3.56 -6.41
N ALA A 510 -42.75 -2.47 -7.03
CA ALA A 510 -43.59 -1.69 -7.95
C ALA A 510 -44.02 -2.49 -9.18
N GLY A 511 -43.18 -3.46 -9.61
CA GLY A 511 -43.52 -4.40 -10.66
C GLY A 511 -44.57 -5.43 -10.23
N LEU A 512 -44.47 -5.92 -9.00
CA LEU A 512 -45.48 -6.86 -8.44
C LEU A 512 -46.84 -6.17 -8.27
N GLU A 513 -46.89 -4.92 -7.71
CA GLU A 513 -48.12 -4.17 -7.57
C GLU A 513 -48.83 -3.96 -8.93
N LYS A 514 -48.09 -3.66 -9.98
CA LYS A 514 -48.63 -3.51 -11.34
C LYS A 514 -49.13 -4.84 -11.93
N SER A 515 -48.51 -5.98 -11.58
CA SER A 515 -48.96 -7.29 -12.03
C SER A 515 -50.23 -7.73 -11.33
N ASP A 516 -50.35 -7.45 -10.00
CA ASP A 516 -51.56 -7.74 -9.24
C ASP A 516 -52.72 -6.84 -9.71
N ASP A 517 -52.50 -5.55 -9.98
CA ASP A 517 -53.50 -4.66 -10.55
C ASP A 517 -53.95 -5.15 -11.96
N SER A 518 -53.06 -5.70 -12.78
CA SER A 518 -53.39 -6.22 -14.10
C SER A 518 -54.20 -7.50 -14.04
N GLU A 519 -53.97 -8.38 -13.06
CA GLU A 519 -54.83 -9.56 -12.81
C GLU A 519 -56.18 -9.18 -12.25
N THR A 520 -56.26 -8.13 -11.38
CA THR A 520 -57.52 -7.61 -10.87
C THR A 520 -58.35 -6.96 -11.98
N TYR A 521 -57.72 -6.20 -12.89
CA TYR A 521 -58.38 -5.63 -14.07
C TYR A 521 -58.87 -6.68 -15.09
N ALA A 522 -58.09 -7.76 -15.27
CA ALA A 522 -58.51 -8.88 -16.13
C ALA A 522 -59.69 -9.65 -15.53
N ALA A 523 -59.68 -9.84 -14.21
CA ALA A 523 -60.81 -10.47 -13.50
C ALA A 523 -62.10 -9.64 -13.49
N GLU A 524 -61.99 -8.30 -13.40
CA GLU A 524 -63.15 -7.42 -13.50
C GLU A 524 -63.72 -7.31 -14.94
N THR A 525 -62.91 -7.48 -15.97
CA THR A 525 -63.34 -7.45 -17.38
C THR A 525 -63.95 -8.76 -17.84
N GLU A 526 -63.70 -9.92 -17.23
CA GLU A 526 -64.38 -11.17 -17.52
C GLU A 526 -65.82 -11.27 -16.93
N PHE A 527 -66.20 -10.40 -15.98
CA PHE A 527 -67.54 -10.37 -15.39
C PHE A 527 -68.56 -9.51 -16.15
N ILE A 528 -68.22 -8.87 -17.27
CA ILE A 528 -69.10 -7.98 -18.04
C ILE A 528 -69.56 -8.56 -19.38
N HIS A 529 -69.51 -9.86 -19.58
CA HIS A 529 -70.11 -10.49 -20.75
C HIS A 529 -71.03 -11.64 -20.32
N ASP A 530 -72.23 -11.29 -19.83
CA ASP A 530 -73.38 -12.18 -19.93
C ASP A 530 -74.15 -11.85 -21.24
N PRO A 531 -74.39 -12.82 -22.11
CA PRO A 531 -75.19 -12.59 -23.29
C PRO A 531 -76.68 -12.59 -22.90
N VAL A 532 -77.36 -11.49 -23.11
CA VAL A 532 -78.83 -11.49 -23.13
C VAL A 532 -79.24 -12.11 -24.46
N ASP A 533 -79.90 -13.26 -24.32
CA ASP A 533 -80.70 -13.91 -25.39
C ASP A 533 -81.77 -12.98 -25.94
N GLU A 534 -81.83 -12.83 -27.24
CA GLU A 534 -82.94 -13.15 -28.16
C GLU A 534 -82.53 -12.85 -29.60
#